data_ac343ea38433ef671cda389072127ec7
#
_entry.id   ac343ea38433ef671cda389072127ec7
#
_cell.length_a   1.000
_cell.length_b   1.000
_cell.length_c   1.000
_cell.angle_alpha   90.00
_cell.angle_beta   90.00
_cell.angle_gamma   90.00
#
_symmetry.space_group_name_H-M   'P 1'
#
loop_
_entity.id
_entity.type
_entity.pdbx_description
1 polymer ?
#
loop_
_entity_poly.entity_id
_entity_poly.type
_entity_poly.pdbx_seq_one_letter_code
_entity_poly.pdbx_strand_id
1 'polypeptide(L)'
;MPLLPATSADPELRPLCLLLMPRALEGFLLRDQAQDLLRAPGVVAVDPPSVPYGALGRLPGLLADLLASGQARRLVRTLARDARRSPDAARGGVPRVVVIFHPLQYILARAIIAQAGGDCELWYGRWDRYENAYDAGPRMRARLTELHEQAAGRARITFVASEALAEIERSAGREATLVPLSADGFPAPDPLGGRGPDGERRPPVVAVSLGHLGWRTDWALLHEVSRRMPELVLLLIGAWHDDECAQDPDYAACRSAPNLVWLGAQDDEAAARLILCADVGIIPFKVEPFNDAGLPFRILKYALLGRRTVSPPLAGAQTWGNAVTFAPDAHAFVAALRAAAGTRAAPDVALREWALQQTAVQQNAPLWERLREAGIDVRGT
;
A
#
# COMPACT_ATOMS: atom_id res chain seq x y z
N MET A 1 14.61 20.36 62.74
CA MET A 1 15.00 19.70 61.50
C MET A 1 13.89 19.95 60.50
N PRO A 2 14.10 20.70 59.41
CA PRO A 2 13.09 20.88 58.38
C PRO A 2 13.09 19.64 57.48
N LEU A 3 11.91 19.11 57.22
CA LEU A 3 11.61 18.06 56.24
C LEU A 3 12.03 18.53 54.86
N LEU A 4 12.89 17.75 54.21
CA LEU A 4 13.21 17.91 52.79
C LEU A 4 11.93 17.79 51.97
N PRO A 5 11.69 18.62 50.95
CA PRO A 5 10.55 18.49 50.09
C PRO A 5 10.70 17.24 49.24
N ALA A 6 9.57 16.55 49.05
CA ALA A 6 9.45 15.37 48.23
C ALA A 6 10.06 15.63 46.83
N THR A 7 10.87 14.68 46.40
CA THR A 7 11.43 14.62 45.06
C THR A 7 10.33 14.80 44.01
N SER A 8 10.50 15.82 43.18
CA SER A 8 9.65 16.03 42.01
C SER A 8 9.58 14.70 41.22
N ALA A 9 8.36 14.19 41.07
CA ALA A 9 8.12 13.09 40.14
C ALA A 9 8.72 13.49 38.78
N ASP A 10 9.59 12.65 38.23
CA ASP A 10 10.07 12.83 36.86
C ASP A 10 8.84 12.98 35.97
N PRO A 11 8.76 13.99 35.10
CA PRO A 11 7.59 14.14 34.23
C PRO A 11 7.44 12.84 33.44
N GLU A 12 6.27 12.19 33.58
CA GLU A 12 5.96 10.97 32.83
C GLU A 12 6.17 11.27 31.34
N LEU A 13 7.15 10.58 30.75
CA LEU A 13 7.41 10.71 29.32
C LEU A 13 6.19 10.21 28.55
N ARG A 14 5.67 11.05 27.65
CA ARG A 14 4.44 10.71 26.91
C ARG A 14 4.63 9.45 26.06
N PRO A 15 3.59 8.62 25.91
CA PRO A 15 3.62 7.44 25.05
C PRO A 15 3.65 7.83 23.56
N LEU A 16 4.47 7.12 22.77
CA LEU A 16 4.60 7.34 21.33
C LEU A 16 4.26 6.07 20.55
N CYS A 17 3.61 6.27 19.41
CA CYS A 17 3.51 5.29 18.34
C CYS A 17 4.54 5.62 17.26
N LEU A 18 5.45 4.69 16.97
CA LEU A 18 6.48 4.83 15.96
C LEU A 18 6.07 4.11 14.68
N LEU A 19 5.88 4.85 13.59
CA LEU A 19 5.73 4.28 12.25
C LEU A 19 7.11 4.08 11.64
N LEU A 20 7.60 2.84 11.53
CA LEU A 20 8.85 2.56 10.84
C LEU A 20 8.63 2.65 9.34
N MET A 21 9.13 3.71 8.71
CA MET A 21 8.92 3.92 7.29
C MET A 21 9.84 3.00 6.46
N PRO A 22 9.32 2.27 5.46
CA PRO A 22 10.14 1.46 4.56
C PRO A 22 10.96 2.31 3.58
N ARG A 23 10.48 3.52 3.28
CA ARG A 23 11.09 4.57 2.44
C ARG A 23 10.54 5.93 2.86
N ALA A 24 10.99 7.00 2.20
CA ALA A 24 10.42 8.33 2.40
C ALA A 24 8.90 8.32 2.16
N LEU A 25 8.18 9.18 2.89
CA LEU A 25 6.71 9.19 2.90
C LEU A 25 6.13 9.44 1.50
N GLU A 26 6.75 10.32 0.71
CA GLU A 26 6.31 10.68 -0.64
C GLU A 26 6.30 9.48 -1.61
N GLY A 27 7.22 8.54 -1.42
CA GLY A 27 7.31 7.30 -2.21
C GLY A 27 6.65 6.09 -1.56
N PHE A 28 5.96 6.27 -0.45
CA PHE A 28 5.33 5.16 0.26
C PHE A 28 3.93 4.87 -0.29
N LEU A 29 3.66 3.59 -0.60
CA LEU A 29 2.38 3.17 -1.17
C LEU A 29 1.19 3.52 -0.26
N LEU A 30 1.38 3.46 1.06
CA LEU A 30 0.38 3.75 2.08
C LEU A 30 0.52 5.18 2.63
N ARG A 31 0.96 6.12 1.78
CA ARG A 31 1.19 7.51 2.16
C ARG A 31 -0.02 8.12 2.86
N ASP A 32 -1.19 7.94 2.29
CA ASP A 32 -2.41 8.60 2.78
C ASP A 32 -2.79 8.10 4.16
N GLN A 33 -2.76 6.78 4.39
CA GLN A 33 -2.99 6.22 5.73
C GLN A 33 -1.92 6.62 6.73
N ALA A 34 -0.64 6.63 6.31
CA ALA A 34 0.44 7.08 7.17
C ALA A 34 0.30 8.57 7.53
N GLN A 35 -0.05 9.42 6.56
CA GLN A 35 -0.30 10.85 6.79
C GLN A 35 -1.48 11.08 7.73
N ASP A 36 -2.56 10.30 7.61
CA ASP A 36 -3.69 10.40 8.52
C ASP A 36 -3.27 10.04 9.96
N LEU A 37 -2.56 8.93 10.15
CA LEU A 37 -2.03 8.54 11.47
C LEU A 37 -1.07 9.58 12.06
N LEU A 38 -0.26 10.23 11.24
CA LEU A 38 0.68 11.27 11.64
C LEU A 38 0.04 12.59 12.09
N ARG A 39 -1.29 12.76 11.92
CA ARG A 39 -2.03 13.91 12.49
C ARG A 39 -2.09 13.85 14.01
N ALA A 40 -2.03 12.65 14.60
CA ALA A 40 -2.03 12.51 16.04
C ALA A 40 -0.67 12.88 16.62
N PRO A 41 -0.62 13.76 17.65
CA PRO A 41 0.64 14.24 18.24
C PRO A 41 1.52 13.12 18.81
N GLY A 42 0.91 11.98 19.21
CA GLY A 42 1.60 10.80 19.73
C GLY A 42 2.13 9.86 18.66
N VAL A 43 1.92 10.13 17.36
CA VAL A 43 2.38 9.29 16.26
C VAL A 43 3.56 9.94 15.54
N VAL A 44 4.65 9.21 15.38
CA VAL A 44 5.91 9.73 14.82
C VAL A 44 6.42 8.81 13.72
N ALA A 45 6.68 9.36 12.53
CA ALA A 45 7.40 8.64 11.49
C ALA A 45 8.88 8.51 11.86
N VAL A 46 9.41 7.31 11.69
CA VAL A 46 10.82 7.00 11.80
C VAL A 46 11.35 6.71 10.41
N ASP A 47 12.19 7.58 9.90
CA ASP A 47 12.83 7.42 8.59
C ASP A 47 13.60 6.10 8.47
N PRO A 48 13.80 5.59 7.25
CA PRO A 48 14.60 4.39 7.02
C PRO A 48 15.97 4.51 7.70
N PRO A 49 16.43 3.42 8.34
CA PRO A 49 17.70 3.44 9.07
C PRO A 49 18.90 3.58 8.12
N SER A 50 20.03 4.03 8.66
CA SER A 50 21.29 4.17 7.91
C SER A 50 21.78 2.86 7.28
N VAL A 51 21.50 1.71 7.92
CA VAL A 51 21.64 0.39 7.30
C VAL A 51 20.26 -0.02 6.79
N PRO A 52 20.03 -0.08 5.47
CA PRO A 52 18.72 -0.38 4.91
C PRO A 52 18.18 -1.74 5.39
N TYR A 53 16.85 -1.84 5.52
CA TYR A 53 16.17 -3.08 5.96
C TYR A 53 16.54 -4.30 5.12
N GLY A 54 16.67 -4.14 3.80
CA GLY A 54 17.11 -5.20 2.88
C GLY A 54 18.54 -5.67 3.15
N ALA A 55 19.43 -4.77 3.55
CA ALA A 55 20.79 -5.12 3.94
C ALA A 55 20.78 -5.88 5.28
N LEU A 56 20.05 -5.41 6.29
CA LEU A 56 19.87 -6.13 7.56
C LEU A 56 19.31 -7.54 7.33
N GLY A 57 18.35 -7.71 6.43
CA GLY A 57 17.77 -9.01 6.11
C GLY A 57 18.75 -10.01 5.47
N ARG A 58 19.80 -9.54 4.81
CA ARG A 58 20.84 -10.39 4.18
C ARG A 58 21.97 -10.79 5.13
N LEU A 59 22.10 -10.09 6.26
CA LEU A 59 23.17 -10.38 7.22
C LEU A 59 22.86 -11.64 8.05
N PRO A 60 23.89 -12.33 8.56
CA PRO A 60 23.72 -13.35 9.59
C PRO A 60 22.98 -12.77 10.80
N GLY A 61 22.08 -13.56 11.41
CA GLY A 61 21.16 -13.10 12.46
C GLY A 61 21.84 -12.30 13.58
N LEU A 62 22.94 -12.82 14.15
CA LEU A 62 23.68 -12.13 15.23
C LEU A 62 24.21 -10.77 14.81
N LEU A 63 24.70 -10.62 13.58
CA LEU A 63 25.22 -9.35 13.09
C LEU A 63 24.09 -8.36 12.80
N ALA A 64 23.01 -8.84 12.21
CA ALA A 64 21.81 -8.04 11.98
C ALA A 64 21.25 -7.50 13.32
N ASP A 65 21.19 -8.35 14.35
CA ASP A 65 20.71 -7.97 15.68
C ASP A 65 21.62 -6.97 16.39
N LEU A 66 22.92 -7.12 16.26
CA LEU A 66 23.90 -6.16 16.83
C LEU A 66 23.72 -4.77 16.20
N LEU A 67 23.63 -4.70 14.86
CA LEU A 67 23.46 -3.43 14.17
C LEU A 67 22.09 -2.80 14.46
N ALA A 68 21.02 -3.59 14.44
CA ALA A 68 19.67 -3.14 14.78
C ALA A 68 19.60 -2.63 16.24
N SER A 69 20.24 -3.31 17.18
CA SER A 69 20.31 -2.89 18.60
C SER A 69 21.04 -1.57 18.77
N GLY A 70 22.13 -1.34 18.01
CA GLY A 70 22.82 -0.07 17.99
C GLY A 70 21.96 1.08 17.47
N GLN A 71 21.22 0.86 16.39
CA GLN A 71 20.29 1.84 15.80
C GLN A 71 19.12 2.12 16.74
N ALA A 72 18.48 1.07 17.27
CA ALA A 72 17.37 1.18 18.22
C ALA A 72 17.76 2.00 19.47
N ARG A 73 18.93 1.70 20.05
CA ARG A 73 19.44 2.43 21.22
C ARG A 73 19.63 3.92 20.94
N ARG A 74 20.15 4.27 19.77
CA ARG A 74 20.31 5.68 19.36
C ARG A 74 18.94 6.35 19.22
N LEU A 75 18.01 5.73 18.54
CA LEU A 75 16.66 6.25 18.35
C LEU A 75 15.95 6.49 19.67
N VAL A 76 15.84 5.48 20.54
CA VAL A 76 15.13 5.59 21.83
C VAL A 76 15.77 6.67 22.72
N ARG A 77 17.10 6.75 22.75
CA ARG A 77 17.81 7.82 23.50
C ARG A 77 17.51 9.21 22.93
N THR A 78 17.40 9.34 21.62
CA THR A 78 17.07 10.63 20.98
C THR A 78 15.66 11.05 21.36
N LEU A 79 14.66 10.17 21.23
CA LEU A 79 13.27 10.44 21.62
C LEU A 79 13.15 10.85 23.09
N ALA A 80 13.80 10.13 23.99
CA ALA A 80 13.79 10.44 25.41
C ALA A 80 14.48 11.78 25.72
N ARG A 81 15.57 12.10 25.02
CA ARG A 81 16.29 13.39 25.19
C ARG A 81 15.45 14.56 24.69
N ASP A 82 14.78 14.41 23.54
CA ASP A 82 13.96 15.46 22.94
C ASP A 82 12.74 15.77 23.83
N ALA A 83 12.13 14.74 24.44
CA ALA A 83 11.07 14.93 25.44
C ALA A 83 11.52 15.77 26.65
N ARG A 84 12.75 15.54 27.15
CA ARG A 84 13.27 16.28 28.31
C ARG A 84 13.66 17.73 27.97
N ARG A 85 14.03 18.02 26.71
CA ARG A 85 14.42 19.36 26.26
C ARG A 85 13.22 20.27 25.97
N SER A 86 12.13 19.70 25.49
CA SER A 86 10.89 20.40 25.20
C SER A 86 9.73 19.46 25.46
N PRO A 87 9.01 19.62 26.60
CA PRO A 87 7.82 18.81 26.91
C PRO A 87 6.75 18.87 25.83
N ASP A 88 6.70 19.97 25.07
CA ASP A 88 5.78 20.18 23.94
C ASP A 88 6.36 19.70 22.59
N ALA A 89 7.58 19.13 22.57
CA ALA A 89 8.17 18.63 21.35
C ALA A 89 7.32 17.47 20.82
N ALA A 90 6.77 17.65 19.63
CA ALA A 90 5.88 16.66 19.00
C ALA A 90 6.51 15.26 18.85
N ARG A 91 7.84 15.14 18.94
CA ARG A 91 8.60 13.90 18.73
C ARG A 91 9.23 13.31 20.00
N GLY A 92 9.05 13.94 21.16
CA GLY A 92 9.68 13.47 22.41
C GLY A 92 8.79 12.52 23.21
N GLY A 93 9.31 11.37 23.68
CA GLY A 93 8.55 10.43 24.49
C GLY A 93 9.17 9.03 24.58
N VAL A 94 8.36 8.07 25.00
CA VAL A 94 8.71 6.65 25.12
C VAL A 94 7.90 5.82 24.13
N PRO A 95 8.52 4.98 23.29
CA PRO A 95 7.78 4.09 22.41
C PRO A 95 6.85 3.17 23.20
N ARG A 96 5.56 3.18 22.86
CA ARG A 96 4.54 2.24 23.37
C ARG A 96 3.98 1.37 22.26
N VAL A 97 4.06 1.84 21.02
CA VAL A 97 3.67 1.09 19.84
C VAL A 97 4.74 1.26 18.76
N VAL A 98 5.13 0.18 18.13
CA VAL A 98 5.98 0.18 16.93
C VAL A 98 5.20 -0.46 15.79
N VAL A 99 4.92 0.32 14.76
CA VAL A 99 4.21 -0.13 13.55
C VAL A 99 5.22 -0.45 12.46
N ILE A 100 5.10 -1.62 11.87
CA ILE A 100 5.89 -2.05 10.71
C ILE A 100 4.96 -2.42 9.55
N PHE A 101 5.45 -2.26 8.34
CA PHE A 101 4.71 -2.50 7.09
C PHE A 101 5.36 -3.55 6.18
N HIS A 102 6.49 -4.11 6.63
CA HIS A 102 7.23 -5.11 5.87
C HIS A 102 8.01 -6.04 6.82
N PRO A 103 8.11 -7.36 6.55
CA PRO A 103 8.79 -8.30 7.44
C PRO A 103 10.23 -7.93 7.79
N LEU A 104 10.99 -7.37 6.84
CA LEU A 104 12.39 -6.96 7.08
C LEU A 104 12.54 -5.87 8.16
N GLN A 105 11.48 -5.08 8.41
CA GLN A 105 11.49 -4.06 9.46
C GLN A 105 11.43 -4.67 10.86
N TYR A 106 10.97 -5.92 10.97
CA TYR A 106 10.86 -6.60 12.26
C TYR A 106 12.21 -6.71 12.98
N ILE A 107 13.32 -6.83 12.24
CA ILE A 107 14.67 -6.89 12.83
C ILE A 107 14.96 -5.63 13.67
N LEU A 108 14.62 -4.44 13.15
CA LEU A 108 14.79 -3.18 13.88
C LEU A 108 13.69 -3.00 14.93
N ALA A 109 12.43 -3.34 14.61
CA ALA A 109 11.29 -3.18 15.50
C ALA A 109 11.49 -3.95 16.82
N ARG A 110 11.91 -5.23 16.77
CA ARG A 110 12.18 -6.02 17.97
C ARG A 110 13.29 -5.45 18.83
N ALA A 111 14.30 -4.82 18.19
CA ALA A 111 15.38 -4.14 18.92
C ALA A 111 14.89 -2.84 19.61
N ILE A 112 13.99 -2.08 18.96
CA ILE A 112 13.36 -0.90 19.56
C ILE A 112 12.50 -1.32 20.77
N ILE A 113 11.66 -2.32 20.61
CA ILE A 113 10.80 -2.86 21.68
C ILE A 113 11.65 -3.31 22.88
N ALA A 114 12.75 -4.01 22.62
CA ALA A 114 13.67 -4.43 23.70
C ALA A 114 14.34 -3.26 24.43
N GLN A 115 14.55 -2.12 23.76
CA GLN A 115 15.12 -0.92 24.37
C GLN A 115 14.08 -0.03 25.07
N ALA A 116 12.81 -0.09 24.62
CA ALA A 116 11.71 0.70 25.19
C ALA A 116 11.20 0.14 26.53
N GLY A 117 11.38 -1.18 26.78
CA GLY A 117 10.90 -1.87 28.00
C GLY A 117 9.52 -2.48 27.85
N GLY A 118 9.07 -3.19 28.88
CA GLY A 118 8.05 -4.24 28.89
C GLY A 118 6.67 -4.02 28.22
N ASP A 119 6.16 -2.80 28.08
CA ASP A 119 4.80 -2.53 27.57
C ASP A 119 4.78 -1.99 26.13
N CYS A 120 5.86 -2.13 25.39
CA CYS A 120 5.89 -1.69 24.00
C CYS A 120 5.32 -2.76 23.05
N GLU A 121 4.25 -2.42 22.37
CA GLU A 121 3.55 -3.30 21.43
C GLU A 121 4.17 -3.26 20.03
N LEU A 122 4.11 -4.39 19.34
CA LEU A 122 4.33 -4.47 17.90
C LEU A 122 2.99 -4.50 17.18
N TRP A 123 2.81 -3.63 16.18
CA TRP A 123 1.72 -3.70 15.22
C TRP A 123 2.30 -3.98 13.84
N TYR A 124 1.73 -4.97 13.15
CA TYR A 124 2.25 -5.42 11.86
C TYR A 124 1.22 -5.28 10.75
N GLY A 125 1.52 -4.41 9.79
CA GLY A 125 0.74 -4.24 8.56
C GLY A 125 1.23 -5.18 7.46
N ARG A 126 0.34 -6.04 6.99
CA ARG A 126 0.60 -6.95 5.88
C ARG A 126 -0.25 -6.55 4.67
N TRP A 127 0.41 -6.11 3.61
CA TRP A 127 -0.24 -5.59 2.40
C TRP A 127 -0.12 -6.52 1.21
N ASP A 128 0.88 -7.42 1.25
CA ASP A 128 1.19 -8.39 0.21
C ASP A 128 1.66 -9.72 0.82
N ARG A 129 1.77 -10.73 -0.02
CA ARG A 129 2.43 -11.99 0.33
C ARG A 129 3.92 -11.88 0.07
N TYR A 130 4.63 -11.15 0.92
CA TYR A 130 6.06 -10.86 0.76
C TYR A 130 6.93 -12.13 0.65
N GLU A 131 6.51 -13.21 1.27
CA GLU A 131 7.16 -14.53 1.19
C GLU A 131 7.13 -15.13 -0.21
N ASN A 132 6.24 -14.65 -1.08
CA ASN A 132 6.09 -15.05 -2.48
C ASN A 132 6.62 -13.99 -3.47
N ALA A 133 7.32 -12.95 -3.00
CA ALA A 133 7.84 -11.91 -3.88
C ALA A 133 8.81 -12.51 -4.94
N TYR A 134 8.60 -12.14 -6.19
CA TYR A 134 9.30 -12.71 -7.35
C TYR A 134 10.77 -12.32 -7.43
N ASP A 135 11.07 -11.08 -7.10
CA ASP A 135 12.41 -10.51 -7.08
C ASP A 135 13.30 -11.07 -5.96
N ALA A 136 12.71 -11.83 -5.05
CA ALA A 136 13.42 -12.47 -3.96
C ALA A 136 13.90 -13.86 -4.34
N GLY A 137 15.22 -14.09 -4.35
CA GLY A 137 15.80 -15.42 -4.48
C GLY A 137 15.40 -16.34 -3.32
N PRO A 138 15.57 -17.68 -3.43
CA PRO A 138 15.10 -18.66 -2.45
C PRO A 138 15.51 -18.38 -1.00
N ARG A 139 16.75 -17.93 -0.78
CA ARG A 139 17.25 -17.57 0.55
C ARG A 139 16.52 -16.36 1.15
N MET A 140 16.23 -15.35 0.32
CA MET A 140 15.50 -14.17 0.78
C MET A 140 14.04 -14.49 1.03
N ARG A 141 13.39 -15.33 0.21
CA ARG A 141 12.02 -15.80 0.45
C ARG A 141 11.90 -16.55 1.77
N ALA A 142 12.82 -17.50 2.03
CA ALA A 142 12.87 -18.18 3.32
C ALA A 142 13.04 -17.19 4.50
N ARG A 143 13.87 -16.17 4.33
CA ARG A 143 14.07 -15.12 5.34
C ARG A 143 12.84 -14.26 5.52
N LEU A 144 12.15 -13.89 4.45
CA LEU A 144 10.88 -13.14 4.52
C LEU A 144 9.79 -13.95 5.21
N THR A 145 9.67 -15.24 4.90
CA THR A 145 8.75 -16.16 5.59
C THR A 145 9.05 -16.21 7.07
N GLU A 146 10.30 -16.46 7.44
CA GLU A 146 10.72 -16.51 8.86
C GLU A 146 10.39 -15.21 9.61
N LEU A 147 10.75 -14.06 9.03
CA LEU A 147 10.51 -12.76 9.66
C LEU A 147 9.02 -12.41 9.69
N HIS A 148 8.24 -12.83 8.69
CA HIS A 148 6.78 -12.70 8.69
C HIS A 148 6.18 -13.49 9.86
N GLU A 149 6.51 -14.77 9.99
CA GLU A 149 6.01 -15.62 11.08
C GLU A 149 6.37 -15.06 12.47
N GLN A 150 7.61 -14.58 12.62
CA GLN A 150 8.05 -13.96 13.87
C GLN A 150 7.29 -12.65 14.14
N ALA A 151 7.10 -11.80 13.12
CA ALA A 151 6.40 -10.54 13.27
C ALA A 151 4.92 -10.75 13.60
N ALA A 152 4.22 -11.57 12.80
CA ALA A 152 2.80 -11.85 12.98
C ALA A 152 2.53 -12.58 14.32
N GLY A 153 3.40 -13.53 14.71
CA GLY A 153 3.29 -14.22 16.00
C GLY A 153 3.57 -13.34 17.23
N ARG A 154 4.30 -12.22 17.06
CA ARG A 154 4.63 -11.27 18.15
C ARG A 154 3.71 -10.06 18.18
N ALA A 155 3.08 -9.73 17.05
CA ALA A 155 2.24 -8.55 16.93
C ALA A 155 1.03 -8.61 17.87
N ARG A 156 0.76 -7.50 18.56
CA ARG A 156 -0.50 -7.31 19.29
C ARG A 156 -1.68 -7.18 18.31
N ILE A 157 -1.42 -6.56 17.15
CA ILE A 157 -2.35 -6.42 16.04
C ILE A 157 -1.60 -6.77 14.76
N THR A 158 -2.16 -7.67 13.97
CA THR A 158 -1.83 -7.80 12.54
C THR A 158 -2.97 -7.16 11.76
N PHE A 159 -2.69 -6.15 10.94
CA PHE A 159 -3.69 -5.54 10.09
C PHE A 159 -3.33 -5.78 8.61
N VAL A 160 -4.35 -6.02 7.81
CA VAL A 160 -4.21 -6.53 6.45
C VAL A 160 -5.08 -5.74 5.47
N ALA A 161 -4.63 -5.64 4.21
CA ALA A 161 -5.33 -4.84 3.21
C ALA A 161 -6.55 -5.54 2.59
N SER A 162 -6.64 -6.87 2.70
CA SER A 162 -7.71 -7.63 2.03
C SER A 162 -8.21 -8.80 2.85
N GLU A 163 -9.44 -9.23 2.60
CA GLU A 163 -10.01 -10.44 3.20
C GLU A 163 -9.19 -11.69 2.87
N ALA A 164 -8.59 -11.76 1.68
CA ALA A 164 -7.73 -12.88 1.30
C ALA A 164 -6.49 -12.97 2.20
N LEU A 165 -5.88 -11.83 2.56
CA LEU A 165 -4.79 -11.81 3.52
C LEU A 165 -5.28 -12.14 4.94
N ALA A 166 -6.47 -11.66 5.33
CA ALA A 166 -7.08 -12.01 6.61
C ALA A 166 -7.33 -13.51 6.74
N GLU A 167 -7.81 -14.16 5.67
CA GLU A 167 -8.02 -15.61 5.64
C GLU A 167 -6.70 -16.38 5.76
N ILE A 168 -5.63 -15.92 5.13
CA ILE A 168 -4.30 -16.53 5.27
C ILE A 168 -3.83 -16.46 6.73
N GLU A 169 -4.02 -15.34 7.42
CA GLU A 169 -3.67 -15.20 8.84
C GLU A 169 -4.56 -16.10 9.72
N ARG A 170 -5.87 -16.15 9.47
CA ARG A 170 -6.81 -17.03 10.19
C ARG A 170 -6.45 -18.50 10.03
N SER A 171 -6.11 -18.91 8.80
CA SER A 171 -5.67 -20.29 8.51
C SER A 171 -4.38 -20.66 9.23
N ALA A 172 -3.54 -19.67 9.56
CA ALA A 172 -2.34 -19.82 10.38
C ALA A 172 -2.62 -19.67 11.89
N GLY A 173 -3.91 -19.61 12.31
CA GLY A 173 -4.32 -19.48 13.71
C GLY A 173 -4.10 -18.09 14.32
N ARG A 174 -4.00 -17.04 13.49
CA ARG A 174 -3.80 -15.66 13.93
C ARG A 174 -5.01 -14.79 13.59
N GLU A 175 -5.32 -13.85 14.47
CA GLU A 175 -6.31 -12.81 14.17
C GLU A 175 -5.69 -11.71 13.32
N ALA A 176 -6.48 -11.17 12.39
CA ALA A 176 -6.09 -10.03 11.59
C ALA A 176 -7.23 -9.01 11.49
N THR A 177 -6.88 -7.74 11.60
CA THR A 177 -7.82 -6.61 11.42
C THR A 177 -7.77 -6.15 9.97
N LEU A 178 -8.91 -6.10 9.30
CA LEU A 178 -8.99 -5.57 7.94
C LEU A 178 -8.83 -4.04 7.97
N VAL A 179 -7.84 -3.55 7.25
CA VAL A 179 -7.56 -2.11 7.03
C VAL A 179 -7.28 -1.93 5.54
N PRO A 180 -8.31 -1.75 4.71
CA PRO A 180 -8.14 -1.53 3.28
C PRO A 180 -7.33 -0.27 2.98
N LEU A 181 -6.86 -0.16 1.73
CA LEU A 181 -6.08 0.98 1.29
C LEU A 181 -6.96 2.21 1.07
N SER A 182 -6.38 3.40 1.12
CA SER A 182 -7.00 4.67 0.78
C SER A 182 -6.27 5.37 -0.36
N ALA A 183 -6.87 6.39 -0.95
CA ALA A 183 -6.30 7.16 -2.05
C ALA A 183 -6.71 8.64 -1.98
N ASP A 184 -6.87 9.18 -0.80
CA ASP A 184 -7.33 10.57 -0.55
C ASP A 184 -6.41 11.60 -1.20
N GLY A 185 -5.09 11.32 -1.24
CA GLY A 185 -4.10 12.18 -1.87
C GLY A 185 -4.04 12.07 -3.39
N PHE A 186 -4.85 11.20 -4.03
CA PHE A 186 -4.91 11.12 -5.48
C PHE A 186 -5.88 12.16 -6.04
N PRO A 187 -5.47 12.99 -7.03
CA PRO A 187 -6.34 14.00 -7.61
C PRO A 187 -7.63 13.39 -8.17
N ALA A 188 -8.78 13.95 -7.79
CA ALA A 188 -10.10 13.51 -8.26
C ALA A 188 -10.86 14.68 -8.92
N PRO A 189 -10.41 15.18 -10.09
CA PRO A 189 -11.13 16.24 -10.80
C PRO A 189 -12.53 15.78 -11.21
N ASP A 190 -13.47 16.72 -11.34
CA ASP A 190 -14.85 16.39 -11.71
C ASP A 190 -14.90 15.72 -13.10
N PRO A 191 -15.30 14.46 -13.19
CA PRO A 191 -15.37 13.76 -14.47
C PRO A 191 -16.49 14.25 -15.38
N LEU A 192 -17.46 15.04 -14.86
CA LEU A 192 -18.56 15.61 -15.63
C LEU A 192 -18.20 16.94 -16.29
N GLY A 193 -17.06 17.53 -15.96
CA GLY A 193 -16.64 18.84 -16.44
C GLY A 193 -16.19 18.93 -17.91
N GLY A 194 -16.19 17.86 -18.66
CA GLY A 194 -15.58 17.78 -19.99
C GLY A 194 -16.46 17.26 -21.13
N ARG A 195 -17.75 17.59 -21.19
CA ARG A 195 -18.55 17.27 -22.38
C ARG A 195 -18.16 18.16 -23.54
N GLY A 196 -17.65 17.57 -24.62
CA GLY A 196 -17.67 18.24 -25.94
C GLY A 196 -19.13 18.49 -26.36
N PRO A 197 -19.39 19.60 -27.08
CA PRO A 197 -20.76 20.07 -27.33
C PRO A 197 -21.57 19.23 -28.32
N ASP A 198 -21.06 18.19 -28.94
CA ASP A 198 -21.46 17.83 -30.29
C ASP A 198 -21.89 16.38 -30.54
N GLY A 199 -21.99 15.54 -29.56
CA GLY A 199 -22.59 14.21 -29.73
C GLY A 199 -21.98 13.33 -30.84
N GLU A 200 -20.86 13.73 -31.44
CA GLU A 200 -20.29 13.06 -32.59
C GLU A 200 -19.49 11.81 -32.23
N ARG A 201 -19.55 10.90 -33.13
CA ARG A 201 -18.87 9.63 -33.34
C ARG A 201 -18.03 9.17 -32.15
N ARG A 202 -18.55 8.22 -31.38
CA ARG A 202 -17.85 7.63 -30.24
C ARG A 202 -16.49 7.10 -30.71
N PRO A 203 -15.40 7.59 -30.12
CA PRO A 203 -14.07 7.06 -30.41
C PRO A 203 -13.99 5.59 -29.97
N PRO A 204 -12.96 4.88 -30.41
CA PRO A 204 -12.72 3.49 -30.01
C PRO A 204 -12.68 3.35 -28.48
N VAL A 205 -12.84 2.11 -27.99
CA VAL A 205 -12.72 1.81 -26.57
C VAL A 205 -11.34 2.25 -26.08
N VAL A 206 -11.30 3.10 -25.06
CA VAL A 206 -10.05 3.51 -24.43
C VAL A 206 -9.99 2.87 -23.04
N ALA A 207 -9.02 2.01 -22.84
CA ALA A 207 -8.72 1.43 -21.53
C ALA A 207 -7.41 2.01 -20.98
N VAL A 208 -7.23 1.98 -19.66
CA VAL A 208 -6.01 2.45 -19.00
C VAL A 208 -5.51 1.44 -17.98
N SER A 209 -4.21 1.15 -18.02
CA SER A 209 -3.50 0.40 -16.97
C SER A 209 -2.49 1.32 -16.30
N LEU A 210 -2.60 1.48 -14.97
CA LEU A 210 -1.73 2.33 -14.16
C LEU A 210 -0.84 1.48 -13.25
N GLY A 211 0.46 1.75 -13.23
CA GLY A 211 1.42 1.22 -12.26
C GLY A 211 2.52 0.36 -12.86
N HIS A 212 2.99 -0.64 -12.14
CA HIS A 212 4.10 -1.49 -12.54
C HIS A 212 3.82 -2.26 -13.84
N LEU A 213 4.67 -2.09 -14.84
CA LEU A 213 4.61 -2.74 -16.15
C LEU A 213 5.80 -3.71 -16.30
N GLY A 214 5.75 -4.80 -15.56
CA GLY A 214 6.80 -5.80 -15.46
C GLY A 214 6.22 -7.21 -15.27
N TRP A 215 6.90 -8.04 -14.51
CA TRP A 215 6.60 -9.47 -14.31
C TRP A 215 5.17 -9.75 -13.75
N ARG A 216 4.57 -8.79 -13.01
CA ARG A 216 3.21 -8.92 -12.46
C ARG A 216 2.13 -8.93 -13.53
N THR A 217 2.42 -8.32 -14.67
CA THR A 217 1.47 -8.18 -15.79
C THR A 217 1.32 -9.49 -16.53
N ASP A 218 0.09 -9.87 -16.82
CA ASP A 218 -0.23 -10.97 -17.73
C ASP A 218 -0.13 -10.47 -19.18
N TRP A 219 1.07 -10.60 -19.73
CA TRP A 219 1.34 -10.16 -21.09
C TRP A 219 0.62 -11.02 -22.13
N ALA A 220 0.39 -12.31 -21.85
CA ALA A 220 -0.38 -13.19 -22.71
C ALA A 220 -1.84 -12.73 -22.81
N LEU A 221 -2.45 -12.36 -21.69
CA LEU A 221 -3.78 -11.78 -21.67
C LEU A 221 -3.82 -10.48 -22.50
N LEU A 222 -2.89 -9.56 -22.26
CA LEU A 222 -2.83 -8.27 -22.97
C LEU A 222 -2.59 -8.46 -24.48
N HIS A 223 -1.69 -9.36 -24.87
CA HIS A 223 -1.43 -9.68 -26.26
C HIS A 223 -2.71 -10.20 -26.94
N GLU A 224 -3.40 -11.16 -26.32
CA GLU A 224 -4.63 -11.71 -26.88
C GLU A 224 -5.77 -10.69 -26.96
N VAL A 225 -5.92 -9.83 -25.93
CA VAL A 225 -6.91 -8.73 -25.93
C VAL A 225 -6.59 -7.74 -27.06
N SER A 226 -5.32 -7.36 -27.23
CA SER A 226 -4.92 -6.40 -28.29
C SER A 226 -5.20 -6.91 -29.69
N ARG A 227 -5.00 -8.22 -29.92
CA ARG A 227 -5.31 -8.88 -31.19
C ARG A 227 -6.80 -8.97 -31.48
N ARG A 228 -7.63 -9.23 -30.45
CA ARG A 228 -9.09 -9.39 -30.59
C ARG A 228 -9.83 -8.07 -30.66
N MET A 229 -9.19 -6.98 -30.26
CA MET A 229 -9.80 -5.66 -30.21
C MET A 229 -8.91 -4.63 -30.96
N PRO A 230 -8.84 -4.66 -32.30
CA PRO A 230 -8.08 -3.64 -33.05
C PRO A 230 -8.63 -2.23 -32.82
N GLU A 231 -9.90 -2.11 -32.40
CA GLU A 231 -10.54 -0.85 -32.01
C GLU A 231 -10.14 -0.34 -30.62
N LEU A 232 -9.42 -1.13 -29.82
CA LEU A 232 -8.96 -0.74 -28.49
C LEU A 232 -7.79 0.24 -28.58
N VAL A 233 -7.79 1.27 -27.74
CA VAL A 233 -6.61 2.05 -27.39
C VAL A 233 -6.33 1.78 -25.90
N LEU A 234 -5.24 1.06 -25.62
CA LEU A 234 -4.82 0.77 -24.25
C LEU A 234 -3.68 1.70 -23.83
N LEU A 235 -3.96 2.57 -22.87
CA LEU A 235 -2.98 3.47 -22.27
C LEU A 235 -2.24 2.73 -21.16
N LEU A 236 -0.94 2.54 -21.31
CA LEU A 236 -0.06 1.91 -20.33
C LEU A 236 0.76 2.98 -19.61
N ILE A 237 0.42 3.24 -18.34
CA ILE A 237 1.03 4.29 -17.51
C ILE A 237 1.82 3.63 -16.39
N GLY A 238 3.12 3.84 -16.34
CA GLY A 238 3.98 3.32 -15.29
C GLY A 238 5.43 3.15 -15.70
N ALA A 239 6.25 2.84 -14.72
CA ALA A 239 7.65 2.49 -14.97
C ALA A 239 7.74 1.19 -15.78
N TRP A 240 8.66 1.17 -16.70
CA TRP A 240 8.93 0.02 -17.56
C TRP A 240 10.02 -0.83 -16.93
N HIS A 241 9.81 -2.12 -16.99
CA HIS A 241 10.73 -3.11 -16.43
C HIS A 241 11.10 -4.13 -17.50
N ASP A 242 11.77 -3.64 -18.55
CA ASP A 242 12.21 -4.47 -19.69
C ASP A 242 13.08 -5.63 -19.24
N ASP A 243 13.91 -5.45 -18.22
CA ASP A 243 14.78 -6.46 -17.63
C ASP A 243 13.99 -7.60 -16.96
N GLU A 244 12.82 -7.30 -16.38
CA GLU A 244 11.95 -8.30 -15.77
C GLU A 244 11.22 -9.17 -16.81
N CYS A 245 11.01 -8.66 -18.02
CA CYS A 245 10.19 -9.25 -19.07
C CYS A 245 10.96 -9.67 -20.34
N ALA A 246 12.28 -9.54 -20.35
CA ALA A 246 13.12 -9.76 -21.53
C ALA A 246 12.96 -11.13 -22.20
N GLN A 247 12.52 -12.15 -21.48
CA GLN A 247 12.32 -13.52 -21.96
C GLN A 247 10.84 -13.85 -22.25
N ASP A 248 9.93 -12.90 -22.05
CA ASP A 248 8.50 -13.12 -22.26
C ASP A 248 8.13 -12.75 -23.71
N PRO A 249 7.74 -13.74 -24.56
CA PRO A 249 7.41 -13.48 -25.95
C PRO A 249 6.16 -12.62 -26.12
N ASP A 250 5.19 -12.72 -25.22
CA ASP A 250 3.98 -11.91 -25.27
C ASP A 250 4.26 -10.46 -24.87
N TYR A 251 5.24 -10.22 -23.98
CA TYR A 251 5.75 -8.88 -23.73
C TYR A 251 6.30 -8.23 -24.99
N ALA A 252 7.16 -8.95 -25.72
CA ALA A 252 7.74 -8.46 -26.97
C ALA A 252 6.65 -8.17 -28.03
N ALA A 253 5.62 -9.00 -28.11
CA ALA A 253 4.46 -8.78 -28.98
C ALA A 253 3.65 -7.55 -28.57
N CYS A 254 3.39 -7.37 -27.27
CA CYS A 254 2.73 -6.18 -26.73
C CYS A 254 3.51 -4.89 -27.02
N ARG A 255 4.86 -4.94 -26.96
CA ARG A 255 5.71 -3.78 -27.30
C ARG A 255 5.55 -3.32 -28.74
N SER A 256 5.16 -4.21 -29.62
CA SER A 256 4.96 -3.95 -31.05
C SER A 256 3.51 -3.71 -31.44
N ALA A 257 2.58 -3.91 -30.53
CA ALA A 257 1.15 -3.79 -30.82
C ALA A 257 0.75 -2.33 -31.03
N PRO A 258 0.12 -1.98 -32.19
CA PRO A 258 -0.16 -0.59 -32.54
C PRO A 258 -1.23 0.09 -31.68
N ASN A 259 -2.04 -0.70 -30.99
CA ASN A 259 -3.12 -0.24 -30.13
C ASN A 259 -2.76 -0.22 -28.62
N LEU A 260 -1.52 -0.53 -28.27
CA LEU A 260 -0.95 -0.38 -26.92
C LEU A 260 -0.05 0.85 -26.87
N VAL A 261 -0.47 1.87 -26.11
CA VAL A 261 0.22 3.17 -26.04
C VAL A 261 0.99 3.25 -24.73
N TRP A 262 2.30 3.25 -24.83
CA TRP A 262 3.23 3.29 -23.70
C TRP A 262 3.56 4.74 -23.32
N LEU A 263 3.10 5.18 -22.13
CA LEU A 263 3.21 6.56 -21.69
C LEU A 263 4.32 6.79 -20.65
N GLY A 264 4.95 5.72 -20.18
CA GLY A 264 5.94 5.83 -19.11
C GLY A 264 5.33 6.20 -17.77
N ALA A 265 6.18 6.50 -16.81
CA ALA A 265 5.74 6.99 -15.50
C ALA A 265 5.20 8.42 -15.63
N GLN A 266 4.05 8.66 -15.01
CA GLN A 266 3.39 9.97 -14.95
C GLN A 266 3.19 10.36 -13.49
N ASP A 267 3.15 11.66 -13.22
CA ASP A 267 2.68 12.13 -11.92
C ASP A 267 1.18 11.87 -11.72
N ASP A 268 0.71 12.01 -10.49
CA ASP A 268 -0.68 11.70 -10.17
C ASP A 268 -1.68 12.61 -10.91
N GLU A 269 -1.33 13.87 -11.15
CA GLU A 269 -2.20 14.82 -11.87
C GLU A 269 -2.33 14.46 -13.37
N ALA A 270 -1.23 14.15 -14.02
CA ALA A 270 -1.24 13.71 -15.42
C ALA A 270 -1.93 12.34 -15.56
N ALA A 271 -1.65 11.41 -14.64
CA ALA A 271 -2.31 10.11 -14.61
C ALA A 271 -3.83 10.24 -14.44
N ALA A 272 -4.30 11.12 -13.54
CA ALA A 272 -5.73 11.38 -13.36
C ALA A 272 -6.40 11.90 -14.64
N ARG A 273 -5.76 12.84 -15.34
CA ARG A 273 -6.24 13.38 -16.63
C ARG A 273 -6.32 12.29 -17.69
N LEU A 274 -5.32 11.41 -17.76
CA LEU A 274 -5.32 10.30 -18.71
C LEU A 274 -6.42 9.28 -18.39
N ILE A 275 -6.66 8.98 -17.12
CA ILE A 275 -7.75 8.11 -16.69
C ILE A 275 -9.12 8.72 -17.06
N LEU A 276 -9.29 10.04 -16.98
CA LEU A 276 -10.52 10.71 -17.41
C LEU A 276 -10.79 10.56 -18.93
N CYS A 277 -9.76 10.36 -19.73
CA CYS A 277 -9.89 10.09 -21.16
C CYS A 277 -10.26 8.63 -21.47
N ALA A 278 -10.17 7.74 -20.49
CA ALA A 278 -10.47 6.32 -20.65
C ALA A 278 -11.94 5.99 -20.33
N ASP A 279 -12.45 4.93 -20.95
CA ASP A 279 -13.75 4.35 -20.64
C ASP A 279 -13.66 3.47 -19.36
N VAL A 280 -12.52 2.80 -19.16
CA VAL A 280 -12.37 1.78 -18.14
C VAL A 280 -10.91 1.65 -17.69
N GLY A 281 -10.70 1.42 -16.41
CA GLY A 281 -9.41 0.98 -15.88
C GLY A 281 -9.24 -0.53 -15.98
N ILE A 282 -8.00 -0.99 -16.16
CA ILE A 282 -7.73 -2.43 -16.15
C ILE A 282 -6.64 -2.82 -15.16
N ILE A 283 -6.73 -4.05 -14.68
CA ILE A 283 -5.69 -4.72 -13.87
C ILE A 283 -5.34 -6.04 -14.55
N PRO A 284 -4.42 -6.03 -15.51
CA PRO A 284 -4.04 -7.23 -16.24
C PRO A 284 -2.95 -8.00 -15.48
N PHE A 285 -3.25 -8.42 -14.26
CA PHE A 285 -2.30 -9.16 -13.44
C PHE A 285 -2.42 -10.66 -13.63
N LYS A 286 -1.31 -11.36 -13.57
CA LYS A 286 -1.29 -12.82 -13.43
C LYS A 286 -1.98 -13.22 -12.14
N VAL A 287 -2.82 -14.26 -12.21
CA VAL A 287 -3.47 -14.85 -11.02
C VAL A 287 -2.47 -15.78 -10.35
N GLU A 288 -1.61 -15.23 -9.52
CA GLU A 288 -0.55 -15.92 -8.80
C GLU A 288 -0.53 -15.46 -7.33
N PRO A 289 0.03 -16.23 -6.39
CA PRO A 289 -0.08 -15.98 -4.96
C PRO A 289 0.27 -14.55 -4.53
N PHE A 290 1.25 -13.91 -5.17
CA PHE A 290 1.63 -12.54 -4.85
C PHE A 290 0.57 -11.52 -5.28
N ASN A 291 0.04 -11.65 -6.49
CA ASN A 291 -0.97 -10.74 -7.03
C ASN A 291 -2.35 -11.03 -6.46
N ASP A 292 -2.66 -12.32 -6.25
CA ASP A 292 -4.00 -12.78 -5.93
C ASP A 292 -4.47 -12.28 -4.55
N ALA A 293 -3.61 -12.32 -3.54
CA ALA A 293 -3.95 -11.89 -2.19
C ALA A 293 -3.86 -10.37 -1.99
N GLY A 294 -3.09 -9.66 -2.82
CA GLY A 294 -2.91 -8.22 -2.72
C GLY A 294 -4.16 -7.45 -3.14
N LEU A 295 -4.40 -6.28 -2.54
CA LEU A 295 -5.46 -5.36 -2.97
C LEU A 295 -4.88 -4.36 -3.99
N PRO A 296 -5.29 -4.42 -5.29
CA PRO A 296 -4.77 -3.50 -6.28
C PRO A 296 -5.28 -2.07 -6.06
N PHE A 297 -4.44 -1.22 -5.50
CA PHE A 297 -4.76 0.17 -5.14
C PHE A 297 -5.35 1.00 -6.30
N ARG A 298 -4.97 0.69 -7.54
CA ARG A 298 -5.47 1.39 -8.73
C ARG A 298 -6.97 1.28 -8.95
N ILE A 299 -7.65 0.28 -8.39
CA ILE A 299 -9.12 0.18 -8.40
C ILE A 299 -9.74 1.46 -7.84
N LEU A 300 -9.24 1.91 -6.69
CA LEU A 300 -9.75 3.12 -6.05
C LEU A 300 -9.41 4.37 -6.85
N LYS A 301 -8.21 4.46 -7.45
CA LYS A 301 -7.83 5.57 -8.33
C LYS A 301 -8.76 5.70 -9.55
N TYR A 302 -9.16 4.57 -10.16
CA TYR A 302 -10.13 4.57 -11.26
C TYR A 302 -11.53 4.95 -10.77
N ALA A 303 -11.97 4.38 -9.67
CA ALA A 303 -13.29 4.63 -9.08
C ALA A 303 -13.47 6.11 -8.67
N LEU A 304 -12.44 6.78 -8.14
CA LEU A 304 -12.44 8.22 -7.84
C LEU A 304 -12.77 9.09 -9.05
N LEU A 305 -12.50 8.59 -10.25
CA LEU A 305 -12.77 9.25 -11.52
C LEU A 305 -14.00 8.69 -12.23
N GLY A 306 -14.82 7.90 -11.53
CA GLY A 306 -16.03 7.28 -12.06
C GLY A 306 -15.75 6.23 -13.13
N ARG A 307 -14.57 5.58 -13.09
CA ARG A 307 -14.18 4.52 -14.02
C ARG A 307 -14.24 3.17 -13.33
N ARG A 308 -15.01 2.24 -13.91
CA ARG A 308 -15.00 0.85 -13.45
C ARG A 308 -13.66 0.19 -13.79
N THR A 309 -13.38 -0.88 -13.11
CA THR A 309 -12.17 -1.69 -13.33
C THR A 309 -12.54 -3.02 -13.96
N VAL A 310 -11.78 -3.49 -14.96
CA VAL A 310 -11.80 -4.88 -15.43
C VAL A 310 -10.54 -5.57 -14.93
N SER A 311 -10.70 -6.74 -14.33
CA SER A 311 -9.61 -7.50 -13.71
C SER A 311 -9.83 -9.00 -13.84
N PRO A 312 -8.80 -9.83 -13.95
CA PRO A 312 -8.92 -11.24 -13.58
C PRO A 312 -9.48 -11.39 -12.15
N PRO A 313 -10.01 -12.57 -11.78
CA PRO A 313 -10.65 -12.78 -10.48
C PRO A 313 -9.64 -12.90 -9.34
N LEU A 314 -8.92 -11.80 -9.04
CA LEU A 314 -7.98 -11.70 -7.93
C LEU A 314 -8.75 -11.68 -6.60
N ALA A 315 -8.39 -12.56 -5.67
CA ALA A 315 -9.06 -12.70 -4.38
C ALA A 315 -9.01 -11.39 -3.55
N GLY A 316 -7.85 -10.71 -3.51
CA GLY A 316 -7.72 -9.43 -2.82
C GLY A 316 -8.61 -8.32 -3.41
N ALA A 317 -8.85 -8.33 -4.73
CA ALA A 317 -9.70 -7.35 -5.39
C ALA A 317 -11.19 -7.48 -5.02
N GLN A 318 -11.63 -8.63 -4.48
CA GLN A 318 -13.00 -8.82 -3.98
C GLN A 318 -13.36 -7.85 -2.86
N THR A 319 -12.38 -7.34 -2.12
CA THR A 319 -12.58 -6.31 -1.09
C THR A 319 -13.32 -5.08 -1.67
N TRP A 320 -13.07 -4.75 -2.94
CA TRP A 320 -13.75 -3.68 -3.68
C TRP A 320 -14.51 -4.20 -4.91
N GLY A 321 -15.14 -5.37 -4.78
CA GLY A 321 -15.84 -6.06 -5.87
C GLY A 321 -16.94 -5.24 -6.54
N ASN A 322 -17.54 -4.26 -5.82
CA ASN A 322 -18.51 -3.32 -6.38
C ASN A 322 -17.92 -2.39 -7.46
N ALA A 323 -16.60 -2.18 -7.46
CA ALA A 323 -15.89 -1.35 -8.43
C ALA A 323 -15.27 -2.16 -9.58
N VAL A 324 -15.35 -3.50 -9.54
CA VAL A 324 -14.64 -4.40 -10.44
C VAL A 324 -15.59 -5.28 -11.23
N THR A 325 -15.34 -5.41 -12.52
CA THR A 325 -15.88 -6.46 -13.38
C THR A 325 -14.84 -7.55 -13.52
N PHE A 326 -15.09 -8.71 -12.94
CA PHE A 326 -14.16 -9.83 -13.01
C PHE A 326 -14.30 -10.58 -14.33
N ALA A 327 -13.17 -10.80 -15.00
CA ALA A 327 -13.06 -11.47 -16.29
C ALA A 327 -12.00 -12.58 -16.16
N PRO A 328 -12.42 -13.86 -16.12
CA PRO A 328 -11.52 -14.98 -15.84
C PRO A 328 -10.58 -15.33 -17.00
N ASP A 329 -10.88 -14.88 -18.19
CA ASP A 329 -10.11 -15.17 -19.41
C ASP A 329 -10.16 -14.01 -20.41
N ALA A 330 -9.40 -14.12 -21.49
CA ALA A 330 -9.32 -13.08 -22.53
C ALA A 330 -10.67 -12.83 -23.22
N HIS A 331 -11.55 -13.84 -23.34
CA HIS A 331 -12.86 -13.68 -23.96
C HIS A 331 -13.77 -12.80 -23.08
N ALA A 332 -13.86 -13.12 -21.80
CA ALA A 332 -14.60 -12.34 -20.82
C ALA A 332 -14.02 -10.93 -20.67
N PHE A 333 -12.68 -10.79 -20.72
CA PHE A 333 -12.02 -9.51 -20.65
C PHE A 333 -12.38 -8.60 -21.84
N VAL A 334 -12.33 -9.13 -23.07
CA VAL A 334 -12.80 -8.45 -24.29
C VAL A 334 -14.25 -8.03 -24.17
N ALA A 335 -15.13 -8.94 -23.70
CA ALA A 335 -16.57 -8.63 -23.54
C ALA A 335 -16.78 -7.49 -22.55
N ALA A 336 -16.06 -7.50 -21.41
CA ALA A 336 -16.13 -6.45 -20.40
C ALA A 336 -15.62 -5.10 -20.93
N LEU A 337 -14.53 -5.09 -21.68
CA LEU A 337 -14.01 -3.86 -22.32
C LEU A 337 -15.00 -3.28 -23.33
N ARG A 338 -15.60 -4.11 -24.16
CA ARG A 338 -16.62 -3.67 -25.13
C ARG A 338 -17.86 -3.11 -24.46
N ALA A 339 -18.29 -3.72 -23.35
CA ALA A 339 -19.41 -3.22 -22.55
C ALA A 339 -19.14 -1.84 -21.94
N ALA A 340 -17.86 -1.50 -21.70
CA ALA A 340 -17.46 -0.20 -21.17
C ALA A 340 -17.34 0.90 -22.26
N ALA A 341 -17.50 0.57 -23.56
CA ALA A 341 -17.34 1.52 -24.64
C ALA A 341 -18.22 2.77 -24.47
N GLY A 342 -17.60 3.96 -24.54
CA GLY A 342 -18.29 5.23 -24.43
C GLY A 342 -18.67 5.68 -23.01
N THR A 343 -18.38 4.90 -21.98
CA THR A 343 -18.70 5.27 -20.59
C THR A 343 -17.92 6.48 -20.09
N ARG A 344 -16.80 6.85 -20.73
CA ARG A 344 -16.09 8.08 -20.41
C ARG A 344 -16.92 9.34 -20.55
N ALA A 345 -17.94 9.32 -21.41
CA ALA A 345 -18.86 10.45 -21.59
C ALA A 345 -19.92 10.55 -20.46
N ALA A 346 -20.13 9.47 -19.73
CA ALA A 346 -21.06 9.40 -18.60
C ALA A 346 -20.42 8.59 -17.46
N PRO A 347 -19.52 9.22 -16.68
CA PRO A 347 -18.83 8.54 -15.59
C PRO A 347 -19.82 8.05 -14.53
N ASP A 348 -19.49 6.94 -13.89
CA ASP A 348 -20.29 6.34 -12.82
C ASP A 348 -20.19 7.22 -11.55
N VAL A 349 -21.20 8.08 -11.37
CA VAL A 349 -21.27 9.03 -10.24
C VAL A 349 -21.36 8.28 -8.91
N ALA A 350 -22.17 7.23 -8.84
CA ALA A 350 -22.35 6.46 -7.61
C ALA A 350 -21.04 5.75 -7.21
N LEU A 351 -20.30 5.22 -8.18
CA LEU A 351 -18.99 4.62 -7.96
C LEU A 351 -17.99 5.68 -7.44
N ARG A 352 -18.01 6.88 -8.03
CA ARG A 352 -17.15 7.99 -7.57
C ARG A 352 -17.49 8.42 -6.15
N GLU A 353 -18.76 8.57 -5.84
CA GLU A 353 -19.22 8.92 -4.48
C GLU A 353 -18.78 7.86 -3.45
N TRP A 354 -18.94 6.59 -3.79
CA TRP A 354 -18.42 5.50 -2.97
C TRP A 354 -16.90 5.60 -2.77
N ALA A 355 -16.14 5.86 -3.84
CA ALA A 355 -14.69 5.95 -3.77
C ALA A 355 -14.20 7.13 -2.92
N LEU A 356 -14.89 8.29 -2.98
CA LEU A 356 -14.59 9.46 -2.16
C LEU A 356 -14.80 9.20 -0.65
N GLN A 357 -15.58 8.19 -0.29
CA GLN A 357 -15.74 7.76 1.10
C GLN A 357 -14.64 6.80 1.57
N GLN A 358 -13.81 6.24 0.66
CA GLN A 358 -12.72 5.33 1.03
C GLN A 358 -11.47 6.10 1.51
N THR A 359 -11.66 6.99 2.47
CA THR A 359 -10.61 7.87 2.99
C THR A 359 -9.70 7.15 3.99
N ALA A 360 -8.48 7.66 4.17
CA ALA A 360 -7.56 7.16 5.19
C ALA A 360 -8.16 7.26 6.59
N VAL A 361 -8.92 8.32 6.87
CA VAL A 361 -9.62 8.49 8.16
C VAL A 361 -10.56 7.32 8.43
N GLN A 362 -11.38 6.94 7.45
CA GLN A 362 -12.31 5.82 7.60
C GLN A 362 -11.59 4.46 7.67
N GLN A 363 -10.61 4.25 6.79
CA GLN A 363 -9.88 2.99 6.74
C GLN A 363 -9.01 2.77 7.98
N ASN A 364 -8.50 3.84 8.59
CA ASN A 364 -7.72 3.76 9.82
C ASN A 364 -8.58 3.68 11.11
N ALA A 365 -9.91 3.73 11.04
CA ALA A 365 -10.76 3.69 12.22
C ALA A 365 -10.41 2.56 13.22
N PRO A 366 -10.15 1.30 12.76
CA PRO A 366 -9.73 0.23 13.67
C PRO A 366 -8.37 0.49 14.33
N LEU A 367 -7.46 1.19 13.65
CA LEU A 367 -6.14 1.52 14.19
C LEU A 367 -6.25 2.66 15.23
N TRP A 368 -7.11 3.65 14.98
CA TRP A 368 -7.37 4.72 15.95
C TRP A 368 -7.93 4.20 17.27
N GLU A 369 -8.84 3.23 17.21
CA GLU A 369 -9.37 2.58 18.40
C GLU A 369 -8.26 1.91 19.21
N ARG A 370 -7.42 1.12 18.55
CA ARG A 370 -6.29 0.43 19.19
C ARG A 370 -5.21 1.38 19.71
N LEU A 371 -4.98 2.51 19.03
CA LEU A 371 -4.06 3.54 19.54
C LEU A 371 -4.56 4.17 20.84
N ARG A 372 -5.89 4.43 20.96
CA ARG A 372 -6.49 4.92 22.22
C ARG A 372 -6.35 3.88 23.33
N GLU A 373 -6.62 2.61 23.04
CA GLU A 373 -6.44 1.51 24.01
C GLU A 373 -4.99 1.40 24.49
N ALA A 374 -4.01 1.64 23.62
CA ALA A 374 -2.58 1.66 23.96
C ALA A 374 -2.13 2.97 24.68
N GLY A 375 -3.06 3.89 24.99
CA GLY A 375 -2.77 5.13 25.68
C GLY A 375 -2.07 6.19 24.83
N ILE A 376 -2.11 6.06 23.49
CA ILE A 376 -1.53 7.06 22.58
C ILE A 376 -2.46 8.28 22.49
N ASP A 377 -1.88 9.47 22.53
CA ASP A 377 -2.64 10.71 22.34
C ASP A 377 -3.07 10.84 20.88
N VAL A 378 -4.37 10.74 20.65
CA VAL A 378 -5.01 10.84 19.33
C VAL A 378 -5.91 12.08 19.20
N ARG A 379 -5.78 13.06 20.11
CA ARG A 379 -6.58 14.30 20.04
C ARG A 379 -6.19 15.11 18.81
N GLY A 380 -7.19 15.59 18.09
CA GLY A 380 -7.02 16.37 16.86
C GLY A 380 -7.19 15.56 15.57
N THR A 381 -7.61 14.29 15.64
CA THR A 381 -7.93 13.41 14.48
C THR A 381 -9.43 13.40 14.19
#